data_ef276f020bd284da53b874dd1b030468
#
_entry.id   ef276f020bd284da53b874dd1b030468
#
_cell.length_a   1.000
_cell.length_b   1.000
_cell.length_c   1.000
_cell.angle_alpha   90.00
_cell.angle_beta   90.00
_cell.angle_gamma   90.00
#
_symmetry.space_group_name_H-M   'P 1'
#
loop_
_entity.id
_entity.type
_entity.pdbx_description
1 polymer ?
#
loop_
_entity_poly.entity_id
_entity_poly.type
_entity_poly.pdbx_seq_one_letter_code
_entity_poly.pdbx_strand_id
1 'polypeptide(L)'
;MNKFLLKGVVMILCMSTLFVTTSCGDDNNDPVTVKVTSVSLDKTTAELKPDGMLKLTATVLPENASNKKVNWTSSDEAIASVDGNGNVTAKAEGEVAIHVRTEDGNFSATCNLTVTEEAIESKRVVLEGEIKSDMTLRSIDANLLRGFVYITEGVTLTIEPGTIIKGEKTSMGSLIVERGGKIIAEGSKDAPVVFTSDQPKGSRTYGDWGGIILCGKAPVNNTSEPQIEGGPRSKYGGTDPADNSGTLKYVRVEFAGYPFEPNKEINGLTCGGVGSGTTIEYVQVSYCGDDSFEWFGGTVNARHLIAYKGWDDEFDTDYGYQGMLQFLLGIRDSKHADTSKSNGFESDNDSEGSGNTPLTRPVFSNVTLIGPLYGESKGKPEDDIFYVTEDAANGAKGGSFQAAMHIRRNSSLNVYNAVFIGWPYGLFLDKANESAVVKNVIFAGMWEDFRDEASGNYFSSENLHNRLLASTNDIMARDGDYSSVVVDKITGADFSDAVLGNSFFQKVTYKGAFNGTDDWTEGWANFDPNNTDY
;
A
#
# COMPACT_ATOMS: atom_id res chain seq x y z
N MET A 1 31.35 41.50 -10.44
CA MET A 1 31.84 42.19 -9.21
C MET A 1 31.19 41.53 -8.02
N ASN A 2 32.07 40.94 -7.24
CA ASN A 2 31.93 40.31 -5.92
C ASN A 2 30.84 40.79 -4.97
N LYS A 3 30.18 39.88 -4.22
CA LYS A 3 30.44 39.72 -2.77
C LYS A 3 29.76 38.48 -2.20
N PHE A 4 30.57 37.57 -1.73
CA PHE A 4 30.26 36.56 -0.71
C PHE A 4 29.76 37.18 0.59
N LEU A 5 28.78 36.59 1.23
CA LEU A 5 28.57 36.79 2.69
C LEU A 5 28.24 35.45 3.35
N LEU A 6 29.25 34.98 4.04
CA LEU A 6 29.27 33.92 5.03
C LEU A 6 28.48 34.38 6.27
N LYS A 7 27.47 33.63 6.71
CA LYS A 7 26.87 33.85 8.06
C LYS A 7 27.05 32.58 8.91
N GLY A 8 27.75 32.83 10.00
CA GLY A 8 28.19 31.85 10.97
C GLY A 8 27.06 31.31 11.84
N VAL A 9 27.31 30.10 12.29
CA VAL A 9 26.58 29.37 13.32
C VAL A 9 26.84 30.02 14.67
N VAL A 10 25.82 30.46 15.37
CA VAL A 10 25.88 30.84 16.78
C VAL A 10 25.42 29.66 17.61
N MET A 11 26.39 29.06 18.30
CA MET A 11 26.16 28.01 19.30
C MET A 11 25.79 28.71 20.63
N ILE A 12 24.55 28.58 21.06
CA ILE A 12 24.12 29.05 22.38
C ILE A 12 24.29 27.91 23.39
N LEU A 13 25.26 28.10 24.25
CA LEU A 13 25.56 27.23 25.39
C LEU A 13 24.65 27.63 26.56
N CYS A 14 23.59 26.86 26.84
CA CYS A 14 22.85 27.02 28.09
C CYS A 14 23.52 26.23 29.21
N MET A 15 24.15 26.94 30.10
CA MET A 15 24.61 26.45 31.41
C MET A 15 23.40 26.33 32.34
N SER A 16 22.95 25.14 32.67
CA SER A 16 22.05 24.89 33.78
C SER A 16 22.84 24.44 35.00
N THR A 17 22.76 25.23 36.05
CA THR A 17 23.34 24.98 37.35
C THR A 17 22.71 23.80 38.05
N LEU A 18 23.52 22.79 38.36
CA LEU A 18 23.14 21.61 39.11
C LEU A 18 23.12 21.92 40.61
N PHE A 19 21.99 21.76 41.28
CA PHE A 19 21.92 21.65 42.73
C PHE A 19 22.27 20.22 43.13
N VAL A 20 23.38 20.03 43.84
CA VAL A 20 23.77 18.76 44.43
C VAL A 20 23.09 18.63 45.79
N THR A 21 22.13 17.72 45.89
CA THR A 21 21.74 17.17 47.21
C THR A 21 22.43 15.84 47.38
N THR A 22 23.35 15.75 48.32
CA THR A 22 23.96 14.50 48.74
C THR A 22 22.97 13.66 49.51
N SER A 23 22.57 12.53 48.90
CA SER A 23 21.99 11.40 49.61
C SER A 23 22.86 10.18 49.36
N CYS A 24 23.43 9.62 50.39
CA CYS A 24 24.14 8.33 50.37
C CYS A 24 23.13 7.21 50.11
N GLY A 25 23.38 6.37 49.10
CA GLY A 25 22.64 5.14 48.86
C GLY A 25 23.19 4.44 47.64
N ASP A 26 23.87 3.35 47.84
CA ASP A 26 24.27 2.25 46.93
C ASP A 26 24.59 2.56 45.48
N ASP A 27 25.87 2.66 45.16
CA ASP A 27 26.44 2.62 43.82
C ASP A 27 26.28 1.22 43.18
N ASN A 28 25.10 0.93 42.59
CA ASN A 28 25.01 -0.07 41.55
C ASN A 28 25.01 0.66 40.19
N ASN A 29 26.19 1.10 39.78
CA ASN A 29 26.47 1.58 38.43
C ASN A 29 26.73 0.39 37.51
N ASP A 30 25.77 -0.49 37.38
CA ASP A 30 25.78 -1.47 36.27
C ASP A 30 25.51 -0.70 34.97
N PRO A 31 26.38 -0.83 33.96
CA PRO A 31 26.19 -0.16 32.68
C PRO A 31 24.85 -0.64 32.07
N VAL A 32 24.00 0.31 31.71
CA VAL A 32 22.72 0.01 31.06
C VAL A 32 23.01 -0.82 29.81
N THR A 33 22.66 -2.10 29.88
CA THR A 33 22.86 -3.03 28.75
C THR A 33 21.70 -2.87 27.77
N VAL A 34 21.95 -2.30 26.61
CA VAL A 34 20.99 -2.23 25.51
C VAL A 34 21.01 -3.55 24.76
N LYS A 35 19.86 -4.23 24.75
CA LYS A 35 19.70 -5.53 24.12
C LYS A 35 19.53 -5.40 22.60
N VAL A 36 19.96 -6.44 21.86
CA VAL A 36 19.68 -6.59 20.45
C VAL A 36 18.19 -6.88 20.26
N THR A 37 17.58 -6.29 19.25
CA THR A 37 16.17 -6.49 18.87
C THR A 37 16.00 -7.16 17.52
N SER A 38 16.98 -7.05 16.61
CA SER A 38 16.96 -7.70 15.31
C SER A 38 18.34 -7.78 14.66
N VAL A 39 18.45 -8.61 13.60
CA VAL A 39 19.56 -8.62 12.65
C VAL A 39 19.02 -8.77 11.24
N SER A 40 19.60 -8.06 10.29
CA SER A 40 19.31 -8.18 8.85
C SER A 40 20.60 -8.31 8.05
N LEU A 41 20.47 -8.77 6.80
CA LEU A 41 21.56 -8.83 5.83
C LEU A 41 21.32 -7.84 4.70
N ASP A 42 22.39 -7.32 4.13
CA ASP A 42 22.39 -6.49 2.92
C ASP A 42 21.91 -7.26 1.67
N LYS A 43 21.95 -8.62 1.72
CA LYS A 43 21.46 -9.50 0.67
C LYS A 43 20.80 -10.74 1.28
N THR A 44 19.59 -11.05 0.79
CA THR A 44 18.85 -12.27 1.15
C THR A 44 19.03 -13.40 0.16
N THR A 45 19.46 -13.07 -1.07
CA THR A 45 19.82 -14.01 -2.13
C THR A 45 21.11 -13.55 -2.80
N ALA A 46 21.89 -14.50 -3.33
CA ALA A 46 23.06 -14.21 -4.14
C ALA A 46 23.39 -15.38 -5.07
N GLU A 47 24.14 -15.10 -6.13
CA GLU A 47 24.62 -16.08 -7.08
C GLU A 47 26.11 -15.90 -7.30
N LEU A 48 26.85 -17.00 -7.31
CA LEU A 48 28.29 -17.02 -7.55
C LEU A 48 28.66 -18.14 -8.50
N LYS A 49 29.79 -17.98 -9.16
CA LYS A 49 30.48 -19.11 -9.78
C LYS A 49 31.35 -19.82 -8.73
N PRO A 50 31.70 -21.08 -8.93
CA PRO A 50 32.79 -21.70 -8.16
C PRO A 50 34.02 -20.78 -8.12
N ASP A 51 34.68 -20.72 -6.97
CA ASP A 51 35.76 -19.82 -6.62
C ASP A 51 35.36 -18.32 -6.52
N GLY A 52 34.08 -17.98 -6.74
CA GLY A 52 33.54 -16.64 -6.54
C GLY A 52 33.51 -16.24 -5.05
N MET A 53 33.66 -14.94 -4.79
CA MET A 53 33.63 -14.38 -3.44
C MET A 53 32.52 -13.33 -3.31
N LEU A 54 31.86 -13.32 -2.16
CA LEU A 54 30.81 -12.37 -1.81
C LEU A 54 31.04 -11.86 -0.38
N LYS A 55 30.91 -10.56 -0.17
CA LYS A 55 30.82 -9.96 1.16
C LYS A 55 29.35 -9.78 1.55
N LEU A 56 28.93 -10.42 2.64
CA LEU A 56 27.66 -10.15 3.30
C LEU A 56 27.86 -9.21 4.49
N THR A 57 26.97 -8.26 4.65
CA THR A 57 27.01 -7.30 5.74
C THR A 57 25.79 -7.49 6.63
N ALA A 58 26.03 -7.73 7.93
CA ALA A 58 24.96 -7.84 8.92
C ALA A 58 24.73 -6.48 9.59
N THR A 59 23.47 -6.06 9.65
CA THR A 59 23.02 -4.89 10.42
C THR A 59 22.31 -5.36 11.67
N VAL A 60 22.83 -4.99 12.84
CA VAL A 60 22.27 -5.34 14.16
C VAL A 60 21.62 -4.12 14.78
N LEU A 61 20.36 -4.25 15.17
CA LEU A 61 19.60 -3.18 15.80
C LEU A 61 19.32 -3.47 17.28
N PRO A 62 19.12 -2.43 18.09
CA PRO A 62 19.35 -1.02 17.78
C PRO A 62 20.84 -0.70 17.60
N GLU A 63 21.15 0.39 16.92
CA GLU A 63 22.53 0.75 16.59
C GLU A 63 23.44 0.94 17.82
N ASN A 64 22.85 1.28 18.96
CA ASN A 64 23.52 1.41 20.25
C ASN A 64 23.49 0.13 21.10
N ALA A 65 23.15 -1.04 20.53
CA ALA A 65 23.16 -2.31 21.25
C ALA A 65 24.56 -2.60 21.85
N SER A 66 24.58 -3.09 23.09
CA SER A 66 25.81 -3.29 23.84
C SER A 66 26.67 -4.45 23.33
N ASN A 67 26.06 -5.48 22.74
CA ASN A 67 26.75 -6.61 22.12
C ASN A 67 26.21 -6.86 20.71
N LYS A 68 26.90 -6.38 19.69
CA LYS A 68 26.57 -6.57 18.28
C LYS A 68 27.30 -7.73 17.62
N LYS A 69 27.95 -8.59 18.39
CA LYS A 69 28.66 -9.73 17.84
C LYS A 69 27.70 -10.70 17.17
N VAL A 70 28.13 -11.17 16.02
CA VAL A 70 27.41 -12.14 15.19
C VAL A 70 28.27 -13.35 14.88
N ASN A 71 27.61 -14.49 14.71
CA ASN A 71 28.23 -15.74 14.26
C ASN A 71 27.68 -16.07 12.89
N TRP A 72 28.56 -16.45 11.97
CA TRP A 72 28.23 -16.85 10.63
C TRP A 72 28.35 -18.36 10.47
N THR A 73 27.43 -18.96 9.74
CA THR A 73 27.45 -20.39 9.41
C THR A 73 26.95 -20.64 7.99
N SER A 74 27.49 -21.66 7.35
CA SER A 74 26.95 -22.19 6.10
C SER A 74 26.17 -23.46 6.38
N SER A 75 25.06 -23.67 5.67
CA SER A 75 24.30 -24.92 5.75
C SER A 75 25.04 -26.10 5.07
N ASP A 76 25.93 -25.81 4.12
CA ASP A 76 26.81 -26.77 3.47
C ASP A 76 28.15 -26.14 3.07
N GLU A 77 29.19 -26.41 3.86
CA GLU A 77 30.54 -25.88 3.62
C GLU A 77 31.25 -26.49 2.40
N ALA A 78 30.71 -27.56 1.83
CA ALA A 78 31.22 -28.12 0.58
C ALA A 78 30.81 -27.29 -0.64
N ILE A 79 29.61 -26.65 -0.58
CA ILE A 79 29.09 -25.75 -1.63
C ILE A 79 29.66 -24.36 -1.45
N ALA A 80 29.56 -23.77 -0.23
CA ALA A 80 30.19 -22.50 0.07
C ALA A 80 30.54 -22.39 1.55
N SER A 81 31.65 -21.73 1.86
CA SER A 81 32.07 -21.42 3.23
C SER A 81 31.91 -19.93 3.52
N VAL A 82 31.75 -19.59 4.80
CA VAL A 82 31.70 -18.19 5.28
C VAL A 82 32.65 -18.01 6.44
N ASP A 83 33.41 -16.90 6.46
CA ASP A 83 34.29 -16.55 7.57
C ASP A 83 33.54 -15.74 8.65
N GLY A 84 34.21 -15.49 9.79
CA GLY A 84 33.66 -14.72 10.91
C GLY A 84 33.37 -13.25 10.59
N ASN A 85 33.79 -12.76 9.44
CA ASN A 85 33.53 -11.40 8.97
C ASN A 85 32.42 -11.33 7.92
N GLY A 86 31.82 -12.47 7.53
CA GLY A 86 30.78 -12.53 6.50
C GLY A 86 31.33 -12.58 5.06
N ASN A 87 32.61 -12.93 4.85
CA ASN A 87 33.13 -13.19 3.52
C ASN A 87 32.77 -14.63 3.15
N VAL A 88 31.98 -14.76 2.09
CA VAL A 88 31.53 -16.05 1.52
C VAL A 88 32.45 -16.42 0.37
N THR A 89 32.86 -17.70 0.32
CA THR A 89 33.61 -18.27 -0.82
C THR A 89 32.82 -19.46 -1.35
N ALA A 90 32.40 -19.39 -2.60
CA ALA A 90 31.77 -20.48 -3.33
C ALA A 90 32.84 -21.56 -3.69
N LYS A 91 32.47 -22.84 -3.62
CA LYS A 91 33.39 -23.95 -3.85
C LYS A 91 32.92 -24.95 -4.91
N ALA A 92 31.61 -25.27 -4.86
CA ALA A 92 31.02 -26.24 -5.78
C ALA A 92 29.61 -25.82 -6.15
N GLU A 93 29.11 -26.28 -7.29
CA GLU A 93 27.73 -26.06 -7.71
C GLU A 93 26.72 -26.59 -6.70
N GLY A 94 25.64 -25.83 -6.49
CA GLY A 94 24.54 -26.19 -5.61
C GLY A 94 23.89 -24.96 -4.95
N GLU A 95 22.88 -25.25 -4.16
CA GLU A 95 22.19 -24.26 -3.33
C GLU A 95 22.62 -24.40 -1.87
N VAL A 96 22.90 -23.28 -1.21
CA VAL A 96 23.37 -23.25 0.17
C VAL A 96 22.84 -22.02 0.89
N ALA A 97 22.46 -22.15 2.16
CA ALA A 97 22.04 -21.04 2.98
C ALA A 97 23.20 -20.53 3.86
N ILE A 98 23.48 -19.24 3.79
CA ILE A 98 24.44 -18.57 4.69
C ILE A 98 23.65 -17.88 5.79
N HIS A 99 23.88 -18.27 7.02
CA HIS A 99 23.17 -17.74 8.18
C HIS A 99 24.07 -16.80 8.99
N VAL A 100 23.48 -15.73 9.48
CA VAL A 100 24.05 -14.89 10.54
C VAL A 100 23.16 -14.99 11.78
N ARG A 101 23.78 -15.05 12.96
CA ARG A 101 23.07 -15.08 14.24
C ARG A 101 23.76 -14.20 15.26
N THR A 102 22.99 -13.37 15.98
CA THR A 102 23.52 -12.53 17.07
C THR A 102 23.82 -13.36 18.31
N GLU A 103 24.89 -13.00 19.04
CA GLU A 103 25.18 -13.59 20.35
C GLU A 103 24.15 -13.16 21.40
N ASP A 104 23.75 -11.88 21.38
CA ASP A 104 22.68 -11.38 22.24
C ASP A 104 21.32 -11.54 21.54
N GLY A 105 20.40 -12.22 22.19
CA GLY A 105 19.02 -12.39 21.72
C GLY A 105 18.81 -13.49 20.67
N ASN A 106 19.88 -14.07 20.11
CA ASN A 106 19.82 -15.16 19.10
C ASN A 106 19.00 -14.85 17.85
N PHE A 107 18.86 -13.58 17.46
CA PHE A 107 18.24 -13.18 16.20
C PHE A 107 19.04 -13.71 15.02
N SER A 108 18.36 -14.12 13.93
CA SER A 108 19.01 -14.68 12.75
C SER A 108 18.49 -14.05 11.47
N ALA A 109 19.36 -13.99 10.45
CA ALA A 109 19.01 -13.69 9.08
C ALA A 109 19.74 -14.65 8.15
N THR A 110 19.21 -14.84 6.93
CA THR A 110 19.69 -15.83 5.98
C THR A 110 19.87 -15.21 4.60
N CYS A 111 20.96 -15.57 3.92
CA CYS A 111 21.15 -15.35 2.49
C CYS A 111 21.17 -16.71 1.80
N ASN A 112 20.26 -16.94 0.85
CA ASN A 112 20.26 -18.11 -0.01
C ASN A 112 21.22 -17.88 -1.17
N LEU A 113 22.24 -18.71 -1.29
CA LEU A 113 23.26 -18.63 -2.31
C LEU A 113 23.12 -19.79 -3.29
N THR A 114 23.07 -19.48 -4.58
CA THR A 114 23.19 -20.45 -5.67
C THR A 114 24.59 -20.36 -6.25
N VAL A 115 25.30 -21.48 -6.29
CA VAL A 115 26.59 -21.60 -6.96
C VAL A 115 26.41 -22.39 -8.26
N THR A 116 26.75 -21.78 -9.40
CA THR A 116 26.62 -22.40 -10.72
C THR A 116 27.73 -21.96 -11.66
N GLU A 117 28.19 -22.87 -12.51
CA GLU A 117 29.16 -22.60 -13.59
C GLU A 117 28.56 -21.67 -14.67
N GLU A 118 27.27 -21.76 -14.89
CA GLU A 118 26.58 -20.84 -15.76
C GLU A 118 26.45 -19.48 -15.05
N ALA A 119 27.05 -18.43 -15.63
CA ALA A 119 26.68 -17.08 -15.25
C ALA A 119 25.20 -16.93 -15.56
N ILE A 120 24.35 -16.75 -14.52
CA ILE A 120 22.96 -16.40 -14.78
C ILE A 120 23.00 -14.98 -15.34
N GLU A 121 22.99 -14.89 -16.68
CA GLU A 121 22.94 -13.60 -17.35
C GLU A 121 21.56 -12.98 -17.13
N SER A 122 21.53 -11.71 -16.79
CA SER A 122 20.31 -10.90 -16.84
C SER A 122 19.77 -10.93 -18.26
N LYS A 123 18.49 -11.26 -18.41
CA LYS A 123 17.80 -11.27 -19.70
C LYS A 123 16.82 -10.11 -19.77
N ARG A 124 16.61 -9.63 -20.97
CA ARG A 124 15.44 -8.79 -21.22
C ARG A 124 14.24 -9.71 -21.48
N VAL A 125 13.26 -9.68 -20.60
CA VAL A 125 12.01 -10.42 -20.72
C VAL A 125 10.92 -9.45 -21.13
N VAL A 126 10.36 -9.62 -22.32
CA VAL A 126 9.21 -8.84 -22.78
C VAL A 126 7.98 -9.73 -22.75
N LEU A 127 7.01 -9.35 -21.92
CA LEU A 127 5.71 -9.98 -21.85
C LEU A 127 4.76 -9.24 -22.77
N GLU A 128 4.13 -9.95 -23.70
CA GLU A 128 3.22 -9.41 -24.71
C GLU A 128 2.15 -10.43 -25.06
N GLY A 129 0.89 -10.01 -25.12
CA GLY A 129 -0.23 -10.90 -25.48
C GLY A 129 -0.49 -11.97 -24.41
N GLU A 130 -0.63 -13.24 -24.78
CA GLU A 130 -1.06 -14.31 -23.88
C GLU A 130 0.10 -15.12 -23.29
N ILE A 131 0.15 -15.24 -21.98
CA ILE A 131 0.98 -16.21 -21.26
C ILE A 131 0.18 -17.52 -21.18
N LYS A 132 0.65 -18.57 -21.86
CA LYS A 132 -0.06 -19.86 -22.04
C LYS A 132 0.53 -21.04 -21.28
N SER A 133 1.59 -20.81 -20.53
CA SER A 133 2.24 -21.79 -19.67
C SER A 133 2.80 -21.11 -18.44
N ASP A 134 2.94 -21.85 -17.37
CA ASP A 134 3.54 -21.35 -16.15
C ASP A 134 4.90 -20.71 -16.43
N MET A 135 5.14 -19.56 -15.79
CA MET A 135 6.32 -18.76 -16.02
C MET A 135 6.77 -18.10 -14.71
N THR A 136 8.08 -17.92 -14.56
CA THR A 136 8.69 -17.20 -13.44
C THR A 136 9.45 -15.97 -13.96
N LEU A 137 9.18 -14.81 -13.38
CA LEU A 137 9.97 -13.60 -13.56
C LEU A 137 11.01 -13.53 -12.44
N ARG A 138 12.27 -13.36 -12.82
CA ARG A 138 13.40 -13.31 -11.88
C ARG A 138 13.78 -11.86 -11.56
N SER A 139 14.24 -11.65 -10.35
CA SER A 139 14.66 -10.33 -9.86
C SER A 139 15.87 -9.74 -10.60
N ILE A 140 16.68 -10.58 -11.21
CA ILE A 140 17.85 -10.16 -12.00
C ILE A 140 17.51 -9.76 -13.44
N ASP A 141 16.31 -10.09 -13.92
CA ASP A 141 15.93 -9.85 -15.32
C ASP A 141 15.32 -8.45 -15.51
N ALA A 142 15.51 -7.89 -16.70
CA ALA A 142 14.84 -6.65 -17.11
C ALA A 142 13.45 -7.01 -17.67
N ASN A 143 12.42 -6.98 -16.81
CA ASN A 143 11.07 -7.39 -17.15
C ASN A 143 10.24 -6.20 -17.67
N LEU A 144 9.57 -6.37 -18.81
CA LEU A 144 8.77 -5.34 -19.48
C LEU A 144 7.40 -5.88 -19.87
N LEU A 145 6.33 -5.16 -19.51
CA LEU A 145 4.97 -5.38 -20.02
C LEU A 145 4.76 -4.52 -21.25
N ARG A 146 4.32 -5.15 -22.34
CA ARG A 146 3.99 -4.47 -23.61
C ARG A 146 2.55 -4.75 -24.01
N GLY A 147 1.75 -3.69 -24.16
CA GLY A 147 0.32 -3.81 -24.43
C GLY A 147 -0.41 -4.65 -23.38
N PHE A 148 -1.53 -5.22 -23.72
CA PHE A 148 -2.26 -6.11 -22.83
C PHE A 148 -1.59 -7.48 -22.72
N VAL A 149 -1.16 -7.84 -21.51
CA VAL A 149 -0.57 -9.14 -21.17
C VAL A 149 -1.58 -9.95 -20.36
N TYR A 150 -1.99 -11.10 -20.89
CA TYR A 150 -3.02 -11.94 -20.30
C TYR A 150 -2.42 -13.21 -19.69
N ILE A 151 -2.62 -13.44 -18.40
CA ILE A 151 -2.37 -14.73 -17.76
C ILE A 151 -3.65 -15.55 -17.95
N THR A 152 -3.60 -16.55 -18.83
CA THR A 152 -4.79 -17.29 -19.25
C THR A 152 -5.22 -18.34 -18.22
N GLU A 153 -6.44 -18.88 -18.36
CA GLU A 153 -6.97 -19.90 -17.45
C GLU A 153 -6.01 -21.09 -17.29
N GLY A 154 -5.79 -21.52 -16.06
CA GLY A 154 -4.90 -22.65 -15.69
C GLY A 154 -3.42 -22.32 -15.67
N VAL A 155 -3.02 -21.08 -15.98
CA VAL A 155 -1.63 -20.62 -16.00
C VAL A 155 -1.29 -19.83 -14.74
N THR A 156 -0.07 -20.03 -14.23
CA THR A 156 0.47 -19.26 -13.10
C THR A 156 1.67 -18.44 -13.53
N LEU A 157 1.62 -17.13 -13.33
CA LEU A 157 2.78 -16.25 -13.38
C LEU A 157 3.34 -16.08 -11.96
N THR A 158 4.54 -16.60 -11.73
CA THR A 158 5.28 -16.43 -10.46
C THR A 158 6.28 -15.30 -10.61
N ILE A 159 6.39 -14.45 -9.60
CA ILE A 159 7.29 -13.29 -9.58
C ILE A 159 8.14 -13.39 -8.31
N GLU A 160 9.45 -13.51 -8.50
CA GLU A 160 10.40 -13.60 -7.37
C GLU A 160 10.41 -12.32 -6.52
N PRO A 161 10.69 -12.40 -5.21
CA PRO A 161 10.91 -11.22 -4.36
C PRO A 161 11.97 -10.27 -4.95
N GLY A 162 11.72 -8.96 -4.86
CA GLY A 162 12.61 -7.93 -5.38
C GLY A 162 12.59 -7.74 -6.90
N THR A 163 11.72 -8.43 -7.61
CA THR A 163 11.57 -8.26 -9.07
C THR A 163 10.96 -6.90 -9.40
N ILE A 164 11.55 -6.24 -10.40
CA ILE A 164 11.04 -5.01 -10.98
C ILE A 164 10.44 -5.33 -12.35
N ILE A 165 9.18 -4.93 -12.55
CA ILE A 165 8.45 -5.09 -13.81
C ILE A 165 8.06 -3.70 -14.29
N LYS A 166 8.49 -3.32 -15.49
CA LYS A 166 8.19 -2.02 -16.09
C LYS A 166 7.03 -2.12 -17.06
N GLY A 167 6.03 -1.25 -16.93
CA GLY A 167 4.98 -1.07 -17.94
C GLY A 167 5.47 -0.14 -19.03
N GLU A 168 5.43 -0.59 -20.30
CA GLU A 168 5.83 0.23 -21.46
C GLU A 168 4.77 1.31 -21.72
N LYS A 169 5.16 2.58 -21.60
CA LYS A 169 4.25 3.72 -21.76
C LYS A 169 3.65 3.78 -23.17
N THR A 170 4.46 3.57 -24.19
CA THR A 170 4.03 3.73 -25.59
C THR A 170 2.99 2.72 -26.04
N SER A 171 2.91 1.58 -25.40
CA SER A 171 1.94 0.51 -25.68
C SER A 171 0.91 0.33 -24.56
N MET A 172 0.95 1.19 -23.52
CA MET A 172 0.04 1.11 -22.38
C MET A 172 0.09 -0.26 -21.68
N GLY A 173 1.32 -0.73 -21.41
CA GLY A 173 1.55 -2.06 -20.84
C GLY A 173 0.64 -2.33 -19.66
N SER A 174 -0.13 -3.44 -19.66
CA SER A 174 -1.09 -3.80 -18.61
C SER A 174 -1.02 -5.29 -18.33
N LEU A 175 -1.17 -5.70 -17.07
CA LEU A 175 -1.16 -7.11 -16.69
C LEU A 175 -2.57 -7.55 -16.27
N ILE A 176 -3.12 -8.53 -16.99
CA ILE A 176 -4.47 -9.03 -16.78
C ILE A 176 -4.41 -10.52 -16.38
N VAL A 177 -4.91 -10.85 -15.20
CA VAL A 177 -5.16 -12.22 -14.78
C VAL A 177 -6.58 -12.59 -15.19
N GLU A 178 -6.74 -13.44 -16.21
CA GLU A 178 -8.05 -13.91 -16.65
C GLU A 178 -8.66 -14.90 -15.64
N ARG A 179 -9.98 -15.11 -15.68
CA ARG A 179 -10.68 -16.06 -14.80
C ARG A 179 -10.00 -17.45 -14.82
N GLY A 180 -9.50 -17.87 -13.66
CA GLY A 180 -8.79 -19.15 -13.50
C GLY A 180 -7.29 -19.11 -13.80
N GLY A 181 -6.76 -17.98 -14.27
CA GLY A 181 -5.32 -17.67 -14.22
C GLY A 181 -4.88 -17.28 -12.82
N LYS A 182 -3.58 -17.27 -12.55
CA LYS A 182 -3.03 -16.89 -11.24
C LYS A 182 -1.77 -16.03 -11.36
N ILE A 183 -1.65 -15.08 -10.46
CA ILE A 183 -0.40 -14.36 -10.21
C ILE A 183 0.10 -14.71 -8.80
N ILE A 184 1.38 -15.03 -8.67
CA ILE A 184 2.06 -15.20 -7.38
C ILE A 184 3.16 -14.16 -7.30
N ALA A 185 2.85 -13.00 -6.76
CA ALA A 185 3.78 -11.91 -6.49
C ALA A 185 3.93 -11.78 -4.96
N GLU A 186 4.76 -12.66 -4.39
CA GLU A 186 5.00 -12.72 -2.96
C GLU A 186 6.38 -12.14 -2.64
N GLY A 187 6.46 -10.82 -2.53
CA GLY A 187 7.64 -10.11 -2.07
C GLY A 187 7.86 -10.25 -0.56
N SER A 188 8.80 -9.51 -0.05
CA SER A 188 9.06 -9.37 1.39
C SER A 188 9.25 -7.89 1.75
N LYS A 189 9.30 -7.60 3.06
CA LYS A 189 9.59 -6.24 3.54
C LYS A 189 10.87 -5.67 2.93
N ASP A 190 11.92 -6.49 2.82
CA ASP A 190 13.23 -6.06 2.33
C ASP A 190 13.39 -6.23 0.81
N ALA A 191 12.49 -6.95 0.15
CA ALA A 191 12.52 -7.25 -1.27
C ALA A 191 11.10 -7.24 -1.88
N PRO A 192 10.40 -6.07 -1.90
CA PRO A 192 9.07 -5.97 -2.49
C PRO A 192 9.12 -6.21 -3.99
N VAL A 193 8.04 -6.74 -4.55
CA VAL A 193 7.82 -6.79 -6.00
C VAL A 193 7.35 -5.41 -6.45
N VAL A 194 7.93 -4.87 -7.52
CA VAL A 194 7.63 -3.52 -7.99
C VAL A 194 7.16 -3.53 -9.44
N PHE A 195 5.94 -3.06 -9.66
CA PHE A 195 5.44 -2.71 -10.98
C PHE A 195 5.50 -1.20 -11.13
N THR A 196 6.19 -0.70 -12.15
CA THR A 196 6.45 0.74 -12.31
C THR A 196 6.53 1.15 -13.78
N SER A 197 6.63 2.45 -14.04
CA SER A 197 6.80 3.00 -15.39
C SER A 197 8.15 2.63 -16.01
N ASP A 198 8.18 2.45 -17.35
CA ASP A 198 9.42 2.31 -18.12
C ASP A 198 10.16 3.63 -18.30
N GLN A 199 9.55 4.74 -17.90
CA GLN A 199 10.14 6.07 -18.04
C GLN A 199 11.34 6.26 -17.11
N PRO A 200 12.30 7.13 -17.50
CA PRO A 200 13.47 7.43 -16.69
C PRO A 200 13.09 8.03 -15.33
N LYS A 201 13.95 7.81 -14.33
CA LYS A 201 13.91 8.50 -13.05
C LYS A 201 13.71 10.01 -13.23
N GLY A 202 12.78 10.58 -12.47
CA GLY A 202 12.42 12.02 -12.54
C GLY A 202 11.49 12.39 -13.69
N SER A 203 11.11 11.42 -14.55
CA SER A 203 10.21 11.65 -15.70
C SER A 203 8.95 10.80 -15.66
N ARG A 204 8.78 10.00 -14.61
CA ARG A 204 7.60 9.16 -14.40
C ARG A 204 6.44 10.03 -13.96
N THR A 205 5.24 9.70 -14.44
CA THR A 205 4.02 10.45 -14.11
C THR A 205 2.80 9.54 -14.07
N TYR A 206 1.70 10.07 -13.59
CA TYR A 206 0.39 9.42 -13.56
C TYR A 206 0.03 8.80 -14.90
N GLY A 207 -0.52 7.59 -14.91
CA GLY A 207 -1.01 6.94 -16.12
C GLY A 207 0.06 6.59 -17.14
N ASP A 208 1.31 6.39 -16.75
CA ASP A 208 2.37 6.00 -17.67
C ASP A 208 2.16 4.61 -18.27
N TRP A 209 1.42 3.74 -17.58
CA TRP A 209 1.06 2.39 -18.02
C TRP A 209 -0.32 2.01 -17.48
N GLY A 210 -0.89 0.86 -17.91
CA GLY A 210 -2.24 0.50 -17.55
C GLY A 210 -2.43 0.22 -16.07
N GLY A 211 -1.93 -0.89 -15.58
CA GLY A 211 -2.14 -1.35 -14.21
C GLY A 211 -2.23 -2.87 -14.12
N ILE A 212 -2.69 -3.36 -12.96
CA ILE A 212 -2.90 -4.78 -12.70
C ILE A 212 -4.40 -5.04 -12.56
N ILE A 213 -4.91 -6.00 -13.34
CA ILE A 213 -6.31 -6.39 -13.34
C ILE A 213 -6.42 -7.88 -12.98
N LEU A 214 -7.20 -8.18 -11.93
CA LEU A 214 -7.54 -9.54 -11.54
C LEU A 214 -9.00 -9.82 -11.90
N CYS A 215 -9.26 -10.84 -12.71
CA CYS A 215 -10.59 -11.30 -13.07
C CYS A 215 -10.87 -12.65 -12.42
N GLY A 216 -11.74 -12.66 -11.42
CA GLY A 216 -12.12 -13.85 -10.68
C GLY A 216 -13.49 -14.41 -11.09
N LYS A 217 -13.88 -15.51 -10.43
CA LYS A 217 -15.14 -16.27 -10.62
C LYS A 217 -16.11 -16.07 -9.45
N ALA A 218 -15.88 -15.09 -8.55
CA ALA A 218 -16.76 -14.81 -7.42
C ALA A 218 -18.02 -14.03 -7.86
N PRO A 219 -19.11 -14.05 -7.07
CA PRO A 219 -20.34 -13.38 -7.40
C PRO A 219 -20.20 -11.87 -7.58
N VAL A 220 -20.95 -11.35 -8.55
CA VAL A 220 -21.17 -9.93 -8.81
C VAL A 220 -22.66 -9.69 -8.99
N ASN A 221 -23.15 -8.47 -8.81
CA ASN A 221 -24.58 -8.17 -8.97
C ASN A 221 -24.97 -7.79 -10.40
N ASN A 222 -24.04 -7.72 -11.31
CA ASN A 222 -24.31 -7.52 -12.73
C ASN A 222 -24.86 -8.82 -13.35
N THR A 223 -26.00 -8.74 -14.03
CA THR A 223 -26.70 -9.91 -14.62
C THR A 223 -26.12 -10.39 -15.94
N SER A 224 -25.33 -9.58 -16.62
CA SER A 224 -24.54 -9.97 -17.80
C SER A 224 -23.14 -10.35 -17.37
N GLU A 225 -22.45 -11.23 -18.11
CA GLU A 225 -21.01 -11.43 -17.87
C GLU A 225 -20.26 -10.12 -18.14
N PRO A 226 -19.93 -9.34 -17.09
CA PRO A 226 -19.33 -8.04 -17.29
C PRO A 226 -17.90 -8.16 -17.79
N GLN A 227 -17.48 -7.18 -18.56
CA GLN A 227 -16.12 -7.02 -19.05
C GLN A 227 -15.50 -5.86 -18.30
N ILE A 228 -14.21 -5.99 -17.95
CA ILE A 228 -13.45 -4.90 -17.36
C ILE A 228 -13.40 -3.72 -18.33
N GLU A 229 -13.54 -2.53 -17.83
CA GLU A 229 -13.37 -1.28 -18.57
C GLU A 229 -11.90 -1.03 -18.98
N GLY A 230 -11.64 0.04 -19.70
CA GLY A 230 -10.28 0.35 -20.16
C GLY A 230 -9.76 -0.56 -21.30
N GLY A 231 -10.63 -1.33 -21.97
CA GLY A 231 -10.35 -2.04 -23.22
C GLY A 231 -9.84 -3.47 -23.15
N PRO A 232 -9.47 -4.11 -22.00
CA PRO A 232 -9.11 -5.51 -22.00
C PRO A 232 -10.31 -6.40 -22.36
N ARG A 233 -10.04 -7.51 -23.02
CA ARG A 233 -11.10 -8.47 -23.45
C ARG A 233 -11.73 -9.26 -22.30
N SER A 234 -11.13 -9.19 -21.12
CA SER A 234 -11.39 -10.14 -20.05
C SER A 234 -12.71 -9.86 -19.33
N LYS A 235 -13.46 -10.93 -19.12
CA LYS A 235 -14.69 -10.93 -18.34
C LYS A 235 -14.43 -11.39 -16.92
N TYR A 236 -15.28 -10.95 -16.00
CA TYR A 236 -15.19 -11.32 -14.59
C TYR A 236 -16.54 -11.79 -14.02
N GLY A 237 -16.51 -12.26 -12.78
CA GLY A 237 -17.70 -12.75 -12.09
C GLY A 237 -18.01 -14.22 -12.38
N GLY A 238 -18.84 -14.78 -11.52
CA GLY A 238 -19.24 -16.18 -11.53
C GLY A 238 -20.01 -16.55 -10.27
N THR A 239 -19.83 -17.77 -9.79
CA THR A 239 -20.58 -18.31 -8.64
C THR A 239 -19.70 -18.90 -7.54
N ASP A 240 -18.38 -18.75 -7.65
CA ASP A 240 -17.44 -19.27 -6.67
C ASP A 240 -16.90 -18.16 -5.75
N PRO A 241 -17.48 -17.97 -4.55
CA PRO A 241 -17.01 -16.93 -3.63
C PRO A 241 -15.62 -17.20 -3.07
N ALA A 242 -15.08 -18.41 -3.21
CA ALA A 242 -13.76 -18.79 -2.77
C ALA A 242 -12.73 -18.85 -3.92
N ASP A 243 -13.08 -18.31 -5.10
CA ASP A 243 -12.16 -18.20 -6.23
C ASP A 243 -10.80 -17.63 -5.83
N ASN A 244 -9.76 -18.06 -6.53
CA ASN A 244 -8.39 -17.73 -6.19
C ASN A 244 -7.60 -17.29 -7.42
N SER A 245 -7.37 -15.98 -7.54
CA SER A 245 -6.54 -15.36 -8.57
C SER A 245 -5.05 -15.27 -8.20
N GLY A 246 -4.65 -15.78 -7.01
CA GLY A 246 -3.25 -15.85 -6.58
C GLY A 246 -2.93 -15.04 -5.34
N THR A 247 -1.72 -14.45 -5.31
CA THR A 247 -1.19 -13.71 -4.16
C THR A 247 -0.52 -12.42 -4.63
N LEU A 248 -0.90 -11.29 -4.04
CA LEU A 248 -0.18 -10.03 -4.06
C LEU A 248 0.23 -9.70 -2.63
N LYS A 249 1.52 -9.78 -2.31
CA LYS A 249 2.04 -9.49 -0.98
C LYS A 249 3.38 -8.76 -1.05
N TYR A 250 3.50 -7.65 -0.34
CA TYR A 250 4.61 -6.71 -0.48
C TYR A 250 4.83 -6.32 -1.94
N VAL A 251 3.79 -5.72 -2.53
CA VAL A 251 3.78 -5.30 -3.94
C VAL A 251 3.60 -3.79 -4.01
N ARG A 252 4.37 -3.14 -4.87
CA ARG A 252 4.16 -1.73 -5.25
C ARG A 252 3.72 -1.64 -6.69
N VAL A 253 2.68 -0.84 -6.93
CA VAL A 253 2.14 -0.48 -8.25
C VAL A 253 2.28 1.03 -8.39
N GLU A 254 3.15 1.50 -9.26
CA GLU A 254 3.55 2.89 -9.34
C GLU A 254 3.28 3.45 -10.74
N PHE A 255 2.64 4.64 -10.82
CA PHE A 255 2.37 5.35 -12.09
C PHE A 255 1.45 4.63 -13.07
N ALA A 256 0.58 3.75 -12.56
CA ALA A 256 -0.46 3.09 -13.35
C ALA A 256 -1.66 4.03 -13.62
N GLY A 257 -2.74 3.51 -14.20
CA GLY A 257 -3.99 4.25 -14.37
C GLY A 257 -4.07 4.98 -15.71
N TYR A 258 -3.82 4.26 -16.83
CA TYR A 258 -3.85 4.88 -18.15
C TYR A 258 -5.29 5.12 -18.65
N PRO A 259 -5.64 6.35 -19.08
CA PRO A 259 -6.94 6.64 -19.68
C PRO A 259 -7.01 6.11 -21.12
N PHE A 260 -7.66 4.97 -21.33
CA PHE A 260 -7.84 4.37 -22.66
C PHE A 260 -8.83 5.14 -23.53
N GLU A 261 -9.95 5.51 -22.95
CA GLU A 261 -10.99 6.36 -23.54
C GLU A 261 -11.53 7.25 -22.41
N PRO A 262 -12.14 8.39 -22.71
CA PRO A 262 -12.79 9.19 -21.68
C PRO A 262 -13.82 8.36 -20.89
N ASN A 263 -13.71 8.34 -19.58
CA ASN A 263 -14.49 7.55 -18.63
C ASN A 263 -14.37 6.01 -18.85
N LYS A 264 -13.20 5.54 -19.28
CA LYS A 264 -12.82 4.13 -19.36
C LYS A 264 -11.34 3.97 -19.10
N GLU A 265 -10.98 4.30 -17.92
CA GLU A 265 -9.64 4.23 -17.40
C GLU A 265 -9.33 2.81 -16.89
N ILE A 266 -8.06 2.50 -16.70
CA ILE A 266 -7.61 1.33 -15.95
C ILE A 266 -7.07 1.84 -14.63
N ASN A 267 -7.50 1.24 -13.53
CA ASN A 267 -7.06 1.61 -12.18
C ASN A 267 -5.66 1.06 -11.84
N GLY A 268 -5.14 1.45 -10.72
CA GLY A 268 -3.87 0.91 -10.23
C GLY A 268 -3.93 -0.60 -9.99
N LEU A 269 -4.88 -1.03 -9.17
CA LEU A 269 -5.25 -2.43 -8.96
C LEU A 269 -6.76 -2.60 -9.09
N THR A 270 -7.20 -3.26 -10.15
CA THR A 270 -8.60 -3.59 -10.40
C THR A 270 -8.89 -5.04 -10.02
N CYS A 271 -9.95 -5.29 -9.25
CA CYS A 271 -10.42 -6.60 -8.83
C CYS A 271 -11.84 -6.85 -9.30
N GLY A 272 -12.03 -7.51 -10.46
CA GLY A 272 -13.35 -7.88 -10.98
C GLY A 272 -13.76 -9.29 -10.53
N GLY A 273 -14.78 -9.42 -9.67
CA GLY A 273 -15.28 -10.71 -9.19
C GLY A 273 -14.23 -11.61 -8.54
N VAL A 274 -13.25 -11.04 -7.87
CA VAL A 274 -12.15 -11.78 -7.20
C VAL A 274 -12.66 -12.41 -5.91
N GLY A 275 -12.33 -13.69 -5.70
CA GLY A 275 -12.83 -14.47 -4.56
C GLY A 275 -11.91 -14.45 -3.34
N SER A 276 -12.47 -14.90 -2.20
CA SER A 276 -11.81 -14.90 -0.89
C SER A 276 -10.60 -15.84 -0.76
N GLY A 277 -10.36 -16.69 -1.77
CA GLY A 277 -9.15 -17.52 -1.86
C GLY A 277 -7.91 -16.74 -2.31
N THR A 278 -8.07 -15.51 -2.82
CA THR A 278 -6.98 -14.62 -3.24
C THR A 278 -6.41 -13.88 -2.04
N THR A 279 -5.10 -13.74 -1.99
CA THR A 279 -4.39 -12.98 -0.94
C THR A 279 -3.97 -11.61 -1.48
N ILE A 280 -4.38 -10.53 -0.78
CA ILE A 280 -3.95 -9.15 -1.05
C ILE A 280 -3.52 -8.54 0.28
N GLU A 281 -2.21 -8.45 0.51
CA GLU A 281 -1.63 -7.94 1.75
C GLU A 281 -0.38 -7.11 1.47
N TYR A 282 -0.23 -5.94 2.12
CA TYR A 282 0.91 -5.05 1.93
C TYR A 282 1.07 -4.65 0.45
N VAL A 283 0.03 -4.02 -0.09
CA VAL A 283 0.03 -3.51 -1.47
C VAL A 283 -0.04 -1.99 -1.43
N GLN A 284 0.89 -1.34 -2.13
CA GLN A 284 0.90 0.10 -2.33
C GLN A 284 0.60 0.43 -3.78
N VAL A 285 -0.35 1.32 -4.02
CA VAL A 285 -0.59 1.98 -5.31
C VAL A 285 -0.18 3.45 -5.17
N SER A 286 0.65 3.95 -6.09
CA SER A 286 1.20 5.30 -6.03
C SER A 286 1.10 6.00 -7.37
N TYR A 287 0.67 7.27 -7.35
CA TYR A 287 0.57 8.11 -8.55
C TYR A 287 -0.26 7.44 -9.65
N CYS A 288 -1.37 6.82 -9.27
CA CYS A 288 -2.32 6.28 -10.23
C CYS A 288 -3.05 7.41 -10.95
N GLY A 289 -3.24 7.30 -12.26
CA GLY A 289 -3.94 8.28 -13.09
C GLY A 289 -5.46 8.12 -13.08
N ASP A 290 -5.97 7.22 -12.25
CA ASP A 290 -7.37 6.93 -11.97
C ASP A 290 -7.46 6.43 -10.53
N ASP A 291 -8.42 5.54 -10.19
CA ASP A 291 -8.52 4.97 -8.86
C ASP A 291 -7.27 4.19 -8.45
N SER A 292 -6.92 4.32 -7.19
CA SER A 292 -5.81 3.53 -6.67
C SER A 292 -6.20 2.05 -6.59
N PHE A 293 -7.35 1.77 -5.98
CA PHE A 293 -7.91 0.42 -5.84
C PHE A 293 -9.39 0.42 -6.20
N GLU A 294 -9.82 -0.49 -7.07
CA GLU A 294 -11.21 -0.64 -7.41
C GLU A 294 -11.67 -2.10 -7.39
N TRP A 295 -12.86 -2.34 -6.81
CA TRP A 295 -13.48 -3.66 -6.69
C TRP A 295 -14.85 -3.71 -7.38
N PHE A 296 -14.92 -4.40 -8.51
CA PHE A 296 -16.17 -4.73 -9.22
C PHE A 296 -16.73 -6.07 -8.71
N GLY A 297 -17.44 -6.05 -7.59
CA GLY A 297 -17.98 -7.27 -6.98
C GLY A 297 -16.92 -8.19 -6.37
N GLY A 298 -17.33 -9.43 -6.08
CA GLY A 298 -16.46 -10.42 -5.47
C GLY A 298 -16.42 -10.38 -3.94
N THR A 299 -15.50 -11.16 -3.38
CA THR A 299 -15.41 -11.43 -1.93
C THR A 299 -13.98 -11.42 -1.39
N VAL A 300 -13.03 -10.96 -2.19
CA VAL A 300 -11.61 -10.91 -1.78
C VAL A 300 -11.43 -10.00 -0.56
N ASN A 301 -10.61 -10.44 0.38
CA ASN A 301 -10.23 -9.64 1.54
C ASN A 301 -8.85 -9.04 1.35
N ALA A 302 -8.59 -7.86 1.97
CA ALA A 302 -7.30 -7.22 1.86
C ALA A 302 -6.84 -6.55 3.16
N ARG A 303 -5.53 -6.47 3.38
CA ARG A 303 -4.93 -5.79 4.54
C ARG A 303 -3.69 -5.01 4.14
N HIS A 304 -3.42 -3.94 4.92
CA HIS A 304 -2.23 -3.11 4.77
C HIS A 304 -2.10 -2.56 3.35
N LEU A 305 -3.14 -1.84 2.92
CA LEU A 305 -3.15 -1.17 1.63
C LEU A 305 -2.73 0.29 1.77
N ILE A 306 -1.98 0.78 0.79
CA ILE A 306 -1.59 2.19 0.69
C ILE A 306 -2.03 2.74 -0.67
N ALA A 307 -2.92 3.74 -0.65
CA ALA A 307 -3.25 4.60 -1.78
C ALA A 307 -2.47 5.91 -1.62
N TYR A 308 -1.48 6.15 -2.47
CA TYR A 308 -0.59 7.29 -2.34
C TYR A 308 -0.65 8.19 -3.56
N LYS A 309 -1.25 9.36 -3.38
CA LYS A 309 -1.35 10.40 -4.40
C LYS A 309 -1.97 9.90 -5.70
N GLY A 310 -3.07 9.17 -5.61
CA GLY A 310 -3.90 8.81 -6.75
C GLY A 310 -4.57 10.04 -7.37
N TRP A 311 -5.13 9.87 -8.55
CA TRP A 311 -5.79 10.95 -9.26
C TRP A 311 -7.28 11.04 -8.94
N ASP A 312 -8.02 9.91 -9.05
CA ASP A 312 -9.42 9.83 -8.68
C ASP A 312 -9.59 9.22 -7.28
N ASP A 313 -10.30 8.17 -7.04
CA ASP A 313 -10.60 7.68 -5.71
C ASP A 313 -9.47 6.83 -5.10
N GLU A 314 -9.32 6.84 -3.78
CA GLU A 314 -8.38 5.93 -3.13
C GLU A 314 -8.90 4.49 -3.13
N PHE A 315 -10.19 4.32 -2.79
CA PHE A 315 -10.83 3.01 -2.66
C PHE A 315 -12.25 3.08 -3.23
N ASP A 316 -12.45 2.53 -4.42
CA ASP A 316 -13.78 2.41 -5.02
C ASP A 316 -14.33 0.98 -4.94
N THR A 317 -15.62 0.86 -4.66
CA THR A 317 -16.31 -0.42 -4.52
C THR A 317 -17.67 -0.40 -5.24
N ASP A 318 -17.86 -1.36 -6.14
CA ASP A 318 -19.05 -1.44 -6.98
C ASP A 318 -19.51 -2.89 -7.23
N TYR A 319 -20.57 -3.05 -7.97
CA TYR A 319 -21.12 -4.30 -8.51
C TYR A 319 -21.25 -5.47 -7.53
N GLY A 320 -21.58 -5.16 -6.28
CA GLY A 320 -21.86 -6.19 -5.27
C GLY A 320 -20.63 -6.71 -4.52
N TYR A 321 -19.59 -5.91 -4.39
CA TYR A 321 -18.41 -6.26 -3.60
C TYR A 321 -18.74 -6.49 -2.12
N GLN A 322 -18.21 -7.58 -1.52
CA GLN A 322 -18.50 -8.00 -0.14
C GLN A 322 -17.23 -8.37 0.68
N GLY A 323 -16.09 -7.86 0.31
CA GLY A 323 -14.84 -8.14 1.01
C GLY A 323 -14.72 -7.47 2.38
N MET A 324 -13.74 -7.93 3.15
CA MET A 324 -13.32 -7.34 4.44
C MET A 324 -11.93 -6.74 4.29
N LEU A 325 -11.76 -5.50 4.76
CA LEU A 325 -10.50 -4.77 4.61
C LEU A 325 -10.08 -4.15 5.94
N GLN A 326 -8.77 -4.22 6.26
CA GLN A 326 -8.25 -3.67 7.51
C GLN A 326 -6.85 -3.07 7.34
N PHE A 327 -6.57 -1.99 8.07
CA PHE A 327 -5.31 -1.22 8.03
C PHE A 327 -5.03 -0.63 6.65
N LEU A 328 -5.80 0.40 6.30
CA LEU A 328 -5.66 1.11 5.04
C LEU A 328 -5.17 2.53 5.27
N LEU A 329 -4.23 2.97 4.43
CA LEU A 329 -3.71 4.34 4.41
C LEU A 329 -3.99 4.96 3.04
N GLY A 330 -4.64 6.13 3.02
CA GLY A 330 -4.74 6.99 1.84
C GLY A 330 -4.07 8.33 2.12
N ILE A 331 -3.27 8.82 1.20
CA ILE A 331 -2.62 10.13 1.26
C ILE A 331 -2.79 10.83 -0.08
N ARG A 332 -3.53 11.92 -0.08
CA ARG A 332 -3.88 12.68 -1.28
C ARG A 332 -2.79 13.70 -1.66
N ASP A 333 -2.59 13.92 -2.96
CA ASP A 333 -1.92 15.11 -3.46
C ASP A 333 -2.97 16.21 -3.67
N SER A 334 -2.79 17.36 -3.01
CA SER A 334 -3.73 18.49 -3.10
C SER A 334 -3.81 19.14 -4.49
N LYS A 335 -2.96 18.73 -5.43
CA LYS A 335 -2.82 19.33 -6.76
C LYS A 335 -3.43 18.52 -7.89
N HIS A 336 -3.80 17.27 -7.63
CA HIS A 336 -4.31 16.36 -8.64
C HIS A 336 -5.65 15.77 -8.20
N ALA A 337 -6.68 15.99 -9.00
CA ALA A 337 -8.00 15.42 -8.82
C ALA A 337 -8.69 15.24 -10.16
N ASP A 338 -9.61 14.30 -10.28
CA ASP A 338 -10.36 14.07 -11.49
C ASP A 338 -11.57 15.01 -11.65
N THR A 339 -12.05 15.10 -12.87
CA THR A 339 -13.27 15.86 -13.23
C THR A 339 -14.54 15.20 -12.71
N SER A 340 -14.52 13.89 -12.45
CA SER A 340 -15.57 13.11 -11.80
C SER A 340 -15.78 13.50 -10.33
N LYS A 341 -14.77 14.09 -9.69
CA LYS A 341 -14.66 14.50 -8.29
C LYS A 341 -14.11 13.42 -7.39
N SER A 342 -12.84 13.54 -7.09
CA SER A 342 -12.09 12.56 -6.31
C SER A 342 -12.51 12.47 -4.85
N ASN A 343 -12.64 11.26 -4.36
CA ASN A 343 -13.03 10.92 -2.99
C ASN A 343 -11.97 10.03 -2.30
N GLY A 344 -12.11 9.85 -1.00
CA GLY A 344 -11.36 8.85 -0.25
C GLY A 344 -11.97 7.45 -0.43
N PHE A 345 -13.30 7.37 -0.28
CA PHE A 345 -14.13 6.25 -0.69
C PHE A 345 -15.18 6.74 -1.67
N GLU A 346 -15.33 6.03 -2.79
CA GLU A 346 -16.56 6.00 -3.55
C GLU A 346 -17.17 4.60 -3.41
N SER A 347 -18.50 4.51 -3.30
CA SER A 347 -19.16 3.21 -3.19
C SER A 347 -20.54 3.22 -3.82
N ASP A 348 -20.71 2.40 -4.86
CA ASP A 348 -21.94 2.19 -5.61
C ASP A 348 -22.46 0.77 -5.45
N ASN A 349 -23.76 0.55 -5.57
CA ASN A 349 -24.28 -0.82 -5.77
C ASN A 349 -24.11 -1.26 -7.21
N ASP A 350 -24.42 -0.37 -8.13
CA ASP A 350 -24.21 -0.45 -9.57
C ASP A 350 -24.45 0.94 -10.19
N SER A 351 -24.14 1.12 -11.46
CA SER A 351 -24.27 2.42 -12.16
C SER A 351 -25.67 3.04 -12.09
N GLU A 352 -26.72 2.22 -11.92
CA GLU A 352 -28.11 2.66 -11.86
C GLU A 352 -28.65 2.83 -10.43
N GLY A 353 -27.89 2.41 -9.41
CA GLY A 353 -28.36 2.39 -8.01
C GLY A 353 -29.52 1.41 -7.81
N SER A 354 -29.49 0.30 -8.52
CA SER A 354 -30.56 -0.71 -8.49
C SER A 354 -30.58 -1.51 -7.18
N GLY A 355 -31.58 -2.37 -7.01
CA GLY A 355 -31.66 -3.36 -5.95
C GLY A 355 -31.04 -4.71 -6.30
N ASN A 356 -30.17 -4.77 -7.30
CA ASN A 356 -29.46 -6.00 -7.67
C ASN A 356 -28.65 -6.55 -6.52
N THR A 357 -28.57 -7.87 -6.44
CA THR A 357 -27.86 -8.58 -5.38
C THR A 357 -26.76 -9.50 -5.94
N PRO A 358 -25.67 -9.71 -5.16
CA PRO A 358 -25.42 -9.18 -3.81
C PRO A 358 -25.33 -7.65 -3.80
N LEU A 359 -25.81 -6.99 -2.73
CA LEU A 359 -25.55 -5.55 -2.57
C LEU A 359 -24.05 -5.32 -2.34
N THR A 360 -23.52 -4.21 -2.85
CA THR A 360 -22.19 -3.74 -2.48
C THR A 360 -22.19 -3.44 -0.99
N ARG A 361 -21.51 -4.28 -0.22
CA ARG A 361 -21.50 -4.26 1.25
C ARG A 361 -20.14 -4.64 1.85
N PRO A 362 -19.05 -4.04 1.40
CA PRO A 362 -17.75 -4.31 2.00
C PRO A 362 -17.71 -3.82 3.45
N VAL A 363 -16.72 -4.33 4.21
CA VAL A 363 -16.49 -3.95 5.59
C VAL A 363 -15.05 -3.45 5.75
N PHE A 364 -14.90 -2.17 6.01
CA PHE A 364 -13.62 -1.53 6.26
C PHE A 364 -13.45 -1.27 7.76
N SER A 365 -12.27 -1.54 8.29
CA SER A 365 -11.89 -1.18 9.67
C SER A 365 -10.47 -0.68 9.75
N ASN A 366 -10.17 0.21 10.66
CA ASN A 366 -8.83 0.76 10.88
C ASN A 366 -8.25 1.44 9.63
N VAL A 367 -8.97 2.43 9.11
CA VAL A 367 -8.61 3.22 7.93
C VAL A 367 -8.14 4.60 8.36
N THR A 368 -7.05 5.10 7.77
CA THR A 368 -6.61 6.49 7.87
C THR A 368 -6.55 7.10 6.47
N LEU A 369 -7.35 8.14 6.20
CA LEU A 369 -7.29 8.90 4.95
C LEU A 369 -6.91 10.35 5.22
N ILE A 370 -5.83 10.80 4.59
CA ILE A 370 -5.32 12.17 4.65
C ILE A 370 -5.66 12.86 3.34
N GLY A 371 -6.62 13.77 3.42
CA GLY A 371 -7.18 14.48 2.28
C GLY A 371 -6.38 15.72 1.86
N PRO A 372 -6.87 16.41 0.82
CA PRO A 372 -6.15 17.49 0.16
C PRO A 372 -6.05 18.79 0.97
N LEU A 373 -6.82 18.95 2.06
CA LEU A 373 -6.73 20.12 2.93
C LEU A 373 -5.59 20.02 3.95
N TYR A 374 -5.02 18.84 4.15
CA TYR A 374 -3.92 18.67 5.09
C TYR A 374 -2.67 19.40 4.58
N GLY A 375 -2.14 20.32 5.40
CA GLY A 375 -1.02 21.17 5.02
C GLY A 375 -1.36 22.34 4.09
N GLU A 376 -2.63 22.47 3.66
CA GLU A 376 -3.10 23.55 2.81
C GLU A 376 -3.84 24.64 3.62
N SER A 377 -3.59 25.89 3.26
CA SER A 377 -4.28 27.05 3.88
C SER A 377 -5.55 27.45 3.12
N LYS A 378 -6.17 26.55 2.38
CA LYS A 378 -7.39 26.84 1.63
C LYS A 378 -8.61 26.91 2.53
N GLY A 379 -9.23 28.08 2.61
CA GLY A 379 -10.57 28.23 3.15
C GLY A 379 -11.63 27.68 2.19
N LYS A 380 -12.82 27.39 2.72
CA LYS A 380 -13.97 26.95 1.94
C LYS A 380 -14.38 28.05 0.94
N PRO A 381 -14.41 27.79 -0.39
CA PRO A 381 -14.88 28.75 -1.39
C PRO A 381 -16.40 28.89 -1.39
N GLU A 382 -16.93 29.94 -2.05
CA GLU A 382 -18.38 30.21 -2.08
C GLU A 382 -19.20 29.12 -2.80
N ASP A 383 -18.60 28.44 -3.78
CA ASP A 383 -19.23 27.36 -4.55
C ASP A 383 -19.02 25.97 -3.93
N ASP A 384 -18.38 25.89 -2.75
CA ASP A 384 -18.13 24.66 -2.00
C ASP A 384 -17.28 23.63 -2.74
N ILE A 385 -16.49 24.03 -3.74
CA ILE A 385 -15.71 23.12 -4.57
C ILE A 385 -14.22 23.37 -4.42
N PHE A 386 -13.47 22.32 -4.08
CA PHE A 386 -12.01 22.35 -4.07
C PHE A 386 -11.47 22.04 -5.47
N TYR A 387 -11.36 23.05 -6.32
CA TYR A 387 -10.76 22.91 -7.64
C TYR A 387 -9.23 22.82 -7.57
N VAL A 388 -8.68 21.93 -8.37
CA VAL A 388 -7.26 21.93 -8.70
C VAL A 388 -7.02 22.80 -9.93
N THR A 389 -5.94 23.57 -9.89
CA THR A 389 -5.58 24.52 -10.94
C THR A 389 -4.46 24.01 -11.84
N GLU A 390 -3.75 22.98 -11.42
CA GLU A 390 -2.67 22.38 -12.22
C GLU A 390 -3.25 21.45 -13.26
N ASP A 391 -2.77 21.58 -14.52
CA ASP A 391 -3.19 20.72 -15.61
C ASP A 391 -2.69 19.30 -15.37
N ALA A 392 -3.57 18.37 -15.56
CA ALA A 392 -3.28 16.97 -15.55
C ALA A 392 -2.29 16.55 -16.65
N ALA A 393 -1.44 15.58 -16.39
CA ALA A 393 -0.53 15.03 -17.40
C ALA A 393 -1.28 14.45 -18.63
N ASN A 394 -2.54 14.01 -18.43
CA ASN A 394 -3.46 13.55 -19.49
C ASN A 394 -4.24 14.68 -20.16
N GLY A 395 -4.03 15.96 -19.77
CA GLY A 395 -4.73 17.12 -20.33
C GLY A 395 -6.13 17.38 -19.77
N ALA A 396 -6.57 16.65 -18.74
CA ALA A 396 -7.82 16.91 -18.04
C ALA A 396 -7.70 18.24 -17.27
N LYS A 397 -8.72 19.07 -17.36
CA LYS A 397 -8.76 20.40 -16.72
C LYS A 397 -9.90 20.48 -15.73
N GLY A 398 -9.63 21.06 -14.59
CA GLY A 398 -10.67 21.44 -13.64
C GLY A 398 -11.20 20.29 -12.80
N GLY A 399 -10.37 19.34 -12.43
CA GLY A 399 -10.69 18.34 -11.41
C GLY A 399 -10.97 18.97 -10.06
N SER A 400 -11.66 18.26 -9.19
CA SER A 400 -12.01 18.74 -7.86
C SER A 400 -12.09 17.60 -6.86
N PHE A 401 -11.79 17.91 -5.59
CA PHE A 401 -12.00 17.00 -4.47
C PHE A 401 -13.40 17.14 -3.90
N GLN A 402 -13.99 16.03 -3.43
CA GLN A 402 -15.33 16.01 -2.87
C GLN A 402 -15.36 15.57 -1.40
N ALA A 403 -15.32 14.28 -1.12
CA ALA A 403 -15.58 13.76 0.23
C ALA A 403 -14.57 12.70 0.67
N ALA A 404 -14.38 12.60 1.99
CA ALA A 404 -13.66 11.46 2.55
C ALA A 404 -14.42 10.14 2.30
N MET A 405 -15.76 10.20 2.32
CA MET A 405 -16.63 9.07 1.98
C MET A 405 -17.84 9.55 1.16
N HIS A 406 -17.98 9.05 -0.05
CA HIS A 406 -19.14 9.21 -0.91
C HIS A 406 -19.84 7.85 -1.07
N ILE A 407 -20.92 7.65 -0.33
CA ILE A 407 -21.73 6.42 -0.38
C ILE A 407 -22.97 6.73 -1.20
N ARG A 408 -23.09 6.08 -2.36
CA ARG A 408 -24.12 6.46 -3.32
C ARG A 408 -24.83 5.25 -3.94
N ARG A 409 -25.83 5.50 -4.76
CA ARG A 409 -26.48 4.52 -5.65
C ARG A 409 -26.77 3.18 -4.98
N ASN A 410 -27.45 3.23 -3.82
CA ASN A 410 -27.88 2.06 -3.06
C ASN A 410 -26.77 1.17 -2.47
N SER A 411 -25.52 1.67 -2.35
CA SER A 411 -24.46 0.96 -1.66
C SER A 411 -24.74 0.85 -0.16
N SER A 412 -24.34 -0.27 0.41
CA SER A 412 -24.41 -0.61 1.84
C SER A 412 -23.02 -0.64 2.48
N LEU A 413 -22.10 0.23 2.08
CA LEU A 413 -20.74 0.33 2.61
C LEU A 413 -20.73 0.35 4.15
N ASN A 414 -19.82 -0.40 4.76
CA ASN A 414 -19.64 -0.41 6.21
C ASN A 414 -18.21 0.05 6.57
N VAL A 415 -18.10 1.12 7.36
CA VAL A 415 -16.84 1.67 7.83
C VAL A 415 -16.81 1.76 9.35
N TYR A 416 -15.77 1.18 9.95
CA TYR A 416 -15.58 1.12 11.39
C TYR A 416 -14.18 1.59 11.78
N ASN A 417 -14.04 2.17 12.97
CA ASN A 417 -12.75 2.46 13.59
C ASN A 417 -11.80 3.27 12.67
N ALA A 418 -12.32 4.23 11.94
CA ALA A 418 -11.56 4.98 10.94
C ALA A 418 -11.25 6.41 11.37
N VAL A 419 -10.26 7.02 10.71
CA VAL A 419 -9.82 8.40 10.90
C VAL A 419 -9.68 9.06 9.53
N PHE A 420 -10.43 10.10 9.30
CA PHE A 420 -10.39 10.91 8.09
C PHE A 420 -9.96 12.34 8.41
N ILE A 421 -9.01 12.86 7.63
CA ILE A 421 -8.32 14.12 7.93
C ILE A 421 -8.33 15.02 6.71
N GLY A 422 -8.83 16.24 6.84
CA GLY A 422 -8.63 17.31 5.86
C GLY A 422 -9.28 17.08 4.49
N TRP A 423 -10.55 16.71 4.43
CA TRP A 423 -11.34 16.63 3.20
C TRP A 423 -12.33 17.82 3.10
N PRO A 424 -12.80 18.19 1.88
CA PRO A 424 -13.87 19.18 1.75
C PRO A 424 -15.12 18.77 2.53
N TYR A 425 -15.60 17.54 2.29
CA TYR A 425 -16.68 16.93 3.07
C TYR A 425 -16.20 15.66 3.76
N GLY A 426 -16.68 15.39 4.96
CA GLY A 426 -16.42 14.14 5.67
C GLY A 426 -17.25 12.99 5.09
N LEU A 427 -18.58 13.11 5.15
CA LEU A 427 -19.54 12.11 4.66
C LEU A 427 -20.54 12.75 3.68
N PHE A 428 -20.77 12.06 2.58
CA PHE A 428 -21.82 12.35 1.62
C PHE A 428 -22.62 11.09 1.32
N LEU A 429 -23.93 11.11 1.62
CA LEU A 429 -24.89 10.05 1.30
C LEU A 429 -25.74 10.46 0.10
N ASP A 430 -25.41 9.96 -1.07
CA ASP A 430 -26.19 10.20 -2.30
C ASP A 430 -27.01 8.97 -2.67
N LYS A 431 -28.20 8.84 -2.08
CA LYS A 431 -29.06 7.66 -2.24
C LYS A 431 -28.38 6.36 -1.78
N ALA A 432 -27.61 6.42 -0.71
CA ALA A 432 -27.05 5.25 -0.05
C ALA A 432 -28.15 4.32 0.46
N ASN A 433 -27.85 3.03 0.60
CA ASN A 433 -28.77 2.08 1.22
C ASN A 433 -28.87 2.35 2.73
N GLU A 434 -30.07 2.21 3.30
CA GLU A 434 -30.31 2.41 4.73
C GLU A 434 -29.51 1.48 5.64
N SER A 435 -28.96 0.40 5.12
CA SER A 435 -28.11 -0.55 5.82
C SER A 435 -26.62 -0.21 5.81
N ALA A 436 -26.21 0.92 5.18
CA ALA A 436 -24.84 1.42 5.28
C ALA A 436 -24.50 1.74 6.73
N VAL A 437 -23.25 1.52 7.14
CA VAL A 437 -22.80 1.73 8.51
C VAL A 437 -21.55 2.59 8.53
N VAL A 438 -21.60 3.71 9.29
CA VAL A 438 -20.45 4.54 9.62
C VAL A 438 -20.39 4.61 11.15
N LYS A 439 -19.45 3.86 11.76
CA LYS A 439 -19.42 3.69 13.20
C LYS A 439 -18.02 3.83 13.78
N ASN A 440 -17.91 4.57 14.87
CA ASN A 440 -16.66 4.79 15.60
C ASN A 440 -15.57 5.49 14.75
N VAL A 441 -15.98 6.44 13.92
CA VAL A 441 -15.16 7.18 12.96
C VAL A 441 -14.83 8.58 13.50
N ILE A 442 -13.67 9.10 13.12
CA ILE A 442 -13.22 10.46 13.43
C ILE A 442 -13.08 11.24 12.12
N PHE A 443 -13.73 12.40 12.03
CA PHE A 443 -13.44 13.42 11.02
C PHE A 443 -12.67 14.57 11.67
N ALA A 444 -11.58 15.01 11.05
CA ALA A 444 -10.71 16.06 11.56
C ALA A 444 -10.37 17.09 10.49
N GLY A 445 -10.70 18.36 10.73
CA GLY A 445 -10.31 19.47 9.86
C GLY A 445 -10.96 19.47 8.48
N MET A 446 -12.21 19.06 8.40
CA MET A 446 -13.04 19.18 7.19
C MET A 446 -13.47 20.65 6.97
N TRP A 447 -13.83 21.02 5.74
CA TRP A 447 -14.61 22.25 5.54
C TRP A 447 -16.01 22.11 6.13
N GLU A 448 -16.65 20.98 5.81
CA GLU A 448 -17.92 20.55 6.41
C GLU A 448 -17.88 19.04 6.70
N ASP A 449 -18.38 18.67 7.85
CA ASP A 449 -18.34 17.27 8.29
C ASP A 449 -19.30 16.40 7.47
N PHE A 450 -20.38 16.97 6.94
CA PHE A 450 -21.32 16.26 6.08
C PHE A 450 -21.92 17.19 5.03
N ARG A 451 -22.25 16.62 3.89
CA ARG A 451 -22.82 17.35 2.77
C ARG A 451 -24.35 17.43 2.79
N ASP A 452 -25.01 16.56 3.54
CA ASP A 452 -26.46 16.40 3.57
C ASP A 452 -26.96 16.08 4.99
N GLU A 453 -28.28 16.27 5.22
CA GLU A 453 -28.92 16.03 6.52
C GLU A 453 -28.83 14.54 6.93
N ALA A 454 -28.97 13.62 5.99
CA ALA A 454 -28.92 12.19 6.26
C ALA A 454 -27.54 11.77 6.82
N SER A 455 -26.46 12.32 6.25
CA SER A 455 -25.09 12.14 6.75
C SER A 455 -24.92 12.62 8.18
N GLY A 456 -25.54 13.76 8.53
CA GLY A 456 -25.51 14.31 9.89
C GLY A 456 -26.09 13.37 10.95
N ASN A 457 -27.07 12.55 10.60
CA ASN A 457 -27.70 11.61 11.52
C ASN A 457 -26.74 10.54 12.05
N TYR A 458 -25.71 10.16 11.29
CA TYR A 458 -24.68 9.23 11.75
C TYR A 458 -23.81 9.81 12.87
N PHE A 459 -23.71 11.13 13.00
CA PHE A 459 -22.93 11.79 14.03
C PHE A 459 -23.76 12.26 15.22
N SER A 460 -25.06 12.42 15.04
CA SER A 460 -26.00 12.74 16.14
C SER A 460 -26.40 11.54 16.98
N SER A 461 -26.16 10.31 16.50
CA SER A 461 -26.48 9.08 17.21
C SER A 461 -25.37 8.69 18.19
N GLU A 462 -25.65 8.74 19.50
CA GLU A 462 -24.70 8.31 20.56
C GLU A 462 -24.24 6.84 20.39
N ASN A 463 -25.07 5.98 19.81
CA ASN A 463 -24.76 4.56 19.61
C ASN A 463 -23.70 4.30 18.53
N LEU A 464 -23.43 5.27 17.66
CA LEU A 464 -22.43 5.13 16.58
C LEU A 464 -21.04 5.60 17.00
N HIS A 465 -20.91 6.35 18.10
CA HIS A 465 -19.64 6.82 18.67
C HIS A 465 -18.74 7.59 17.70
N ASN A 466 -19.32 8.25 16.69
CA ASN A 466 -18.60 9.07 15.75
C ASN A 466 -18.18 10.41 16.37
N ARG A 467 -17.05 10.99 15.94
CA ARG A 467 -16.48 12.21 16.51
C ARG A 467 -16.06 13.19 15.43
N LEU A 468 -16.22 14.48 15.72
CA LEU A 468 -15.77 15.59 14.89
C LEU A 468 -14.66 16.36 15.63
N LEU A 469 -13.58 16.70 14.92
CA LEU A 469 -12.45 17.47 15.41
C LEU A 469 -12.26 18.68 14.48
N ALA A 470 -12.10 19.85 15.05
CA ALA A 470 -12.06 21.11 14.28
C ALA A 470 -10.76 21.27 13.45
N SER A 471 -9.70 20.59 13.81
CA SER A 471 -8.38 20.77 13.17
C SER A 471 -7.70 19.43 12.89
N THR A 472 -6.97 19.39 11.80
CA THR A 472 -6.07 18.27 11.45
C THR A 472 -5.00 18.05 12.52
N ASN A 473 -4.52 19.13 13.16
CA ASN A 473 -3.55 19.09 14.26
C ASN A 473 -4.09 18.43 15.53
N ASP A 474 -5.40 18.26 15.65
CA ASP A 474 -5.99 17.53 16.77
C ASP A 474 -5.69 16.02 16.70
N ILE A 475 -5.34 15.49 15.53
CA ILE A 475 -5.12 14.06 15.31
C ILE A 475 -3.69 13.71 14.88
N MET A 476 -2.99 14.61 14.17
CA MET A 476 -1.61 14.42 13.72
C MET A 476 -0.63 15.06 14.73
N ALA A 477 0.28 14.27 15.28
CA ALA A 477 1.24 14.75 16.28
C ALA A 477 2.42 15.49 15.68
N ARG A 478 2.82 15.15 14.45
CA ARG A 478 3.91 15.78 13.70
C ARG A 478 3.47 16.04 12.26
N ASP A 479 3.81 17.21 11.77
CA ASP A 479 3.49 17.57 10.40
C ASP A 479 4.23 16.66 9.40
N GLY A 480 3.48 16.18 8.40
CA GLY A 480 4.00 15.29 7.37
C GLY A 480 4.30 13.84 7.79
N ASP A 481 4.10 13.51 9.07
CA ASP A 481 4.31 12.14 9.56
C ASP A 481 2.95 11.46 9.81
N TYR A 482 2.48 10.72 8.82
CA TYR A 482 1.17 10.03 8.84
C TYR A 482 1.06 8.94 9.92
N SER A 483 2.18 8.41 10.41
CA SER A 483 2.21 7.42 11.49
C SER A 483 2.15 8.05 12.88
N SER A 484 2.48 9.35 12.99
CA SER A 484 2.53 10.09 14.25
C SER A 484 1.17 10.61 14.68
N VAL A 485 0.25 9.72 15.00
CA VAL A 485 -1.09 10.09 15.48
C VAL A 485 -1.08 10.46 16.97
N VAL A 486 -2.00 11.36 17.35
CA VAL A 486 -2.21 11.71 18.77
C VAL A 486 -2.97 10.58 19.45
N VAL A 487 -2.26 9.73 20.18
CA VAL A 487 -2.77 8.44 20.73
C VAL A 487 -4.06 8.61 21.52
N ASP A 488 -4.18 9.64 22.35
CA ASP A 488 -5.39 9.89 23.15
C ASP A 488 -6.65 10.16 22.30
N LYS A 489 -6.47 10.58 21.04
CA LYS A 489 -7.58 10.87 20.14
C LYS A 489 -8.08 9.63 19.42
N ILE A 490 -7.20 8.67 19.16
CA ILE A 490 -7.50 7.44 18.38
C ILE A 490 -7.85 6.24 19.24
N THR A 491 -7.74 6.29 20.56
CA THR A 491 -8.10 5.18 21.44
C THR A 491 -9.59 4.82 21.36
N GLY A 492 -9.94 3.58 21.75
CA GLY A 492 -11.31 3.12 21.84
C GLY A 492 -11.86 2.56 20.54
N ALA A 493 -11.05 1.81 19.79
CA ALA A 493 -11.58 0.97 18.70
C ALA A 493 -12.63 -0.01 19.26
N ASP A 494 -13.73 -0.18 18.53
CA ASP A 494 -14.86 -1.03 18.92
C ASP A 494 -15.02 -2.20 17.94
N PHE A 495 -14.82 -3.41 18.44
CA PHE A 495 -14.99 -4.67 17.72
C PHE A 495 -16.17 -5.49 18.26
N SER A 496 -17.12 -4.86 18.92
CA SER A 496 -18.31 -5.52 19.48
C SER A 496 -19.38 -5.84 18.43
N ASP A 497 -19.32 -5.18 17.27
CA ASP A 497 -20.23 -5.45 16.17
C ASP A 497 -20.00 -6.87 15.61
N ALA A 498 -21.09 -7.59 15.32
CA ALA A 498 -21.03 -8.99 14.89
C ALA A 498 -20.17 -9.20 13.63
N VAL A 499 -20.19 -8.25 12.69
CA VAL A 499 -19.40 -8.33 11.46
C VAL A 499 -17.90 -8.26 11.73
N LEU A 500 -17.47 -7.49 12.74
CA LEU A 500 -16.07 -7.40 13.20
C LEU A 500 -15.65 -8.57 14.10
N GLY A 501 -16.57 -9.47 14.43
CA GLY A 501 -16.29 -10.74 15.08
C GLY A 501 -15.64 -11.78 14.17
N ASN A 502 -15.60 -11.54 12.87
CA ASN A 502 -14.91 -12.41 11.91
C ASN A 502 -13.41 -12.50 12.22
N SER A 503 -12.83 -13.71 12.12
CA SER A 503 -11.41 -13.96 12.38
C SER A 503 -10.44 -13.21 11.44
N PHE A 504 -10.96 -12.66 10.35
CA PHE A 504 -10.20 -11.78 9.49
C PHE A 504 -9.74 -10.53 10.24
N PHE A 505 -10.56 -9.91 11.10
CA PHE A 505 -10.21 -8.67 11.77
C PHE A 505 -9.29 -8.90 12.97
N GLN A 506 -8.13 -8.27 12.94
CA GLN A 506 -7.24 -8.16 14.08
C GLN A 506 -7.81 -7.12 15.05
N LYS A 507 -8.13 -7.55 16.27
CA LYS A 507 -8.66 -6.66 17.31
C LYS A 507 -7.54 -5.82 17.91
N VAL A 508 -7.63 -4.51 17.69
CA VAL A 508 -6.71 -3.51 18.23
C VAL A 508 -7.44 -2.49 19.10
N THR A 509 -6.72 -1.68 19.84
CA THR A 509 -7.31 -0.70 20.77
C THR A 509 -7.47 0.70 20.19
N TYR A 510 -7.02 0.90 18.94
CA TYR A 510 -6.94 2.20 18.28
C TYR A 510 -7.76 2.25 17.00
N LYS A 511 -8.22 3.45 16.65
CA LYS A 511 -8.86 3.80 15.37
C LYS A 511 -7.81 4.21 14.35
N GLY A 512 -8.14 4.10 13.08
CA GLY A 512 -7.18 4.38 12.02
C GLY A 512 -6.18 3.25 11.78
N ALA A 513 -5.26 3.47 10.87
CA ALA A 513 -4.28 2.48 10.41
C ALA A 513 -3.04 2.38 11.31
N PHE A 514 -2.82 3.34 12.21
CA PHE A 514 -1.61 3.45 13.05
C PHE A 514 -1.94 3.61 14.53
N ASN A 515 -1.06 3.09 15.38
CA ASN A 515 -1.17 3.20 16.84
C ASN A 515 -0.31 4.32 17.45
N GLY A 516 0.44 5.05 16.62
CA GLY A 516 1.36 6.12 17.02
C GLY A 516 2.77 5.65 17.41
N THR A 517 3.05 4.35 17.40
CA THR A 517 4.36 3.78 17.72
C THR A 517 4.90 2.88 16.62
N ASP A 518 4.05 2.12 15.95
CA ASP A 518 4.45 1.17 14.92
C ASP A 518 4.10 1.72 13.54
N ASP A 519 5.06 1.73 12.65
CA ASP A 519 4.88 2.06 11.25
C ASP A 519 5.02 0.79 10.39
N TRP A 520 3.88 0.21 10.03
CA TRP A 520 3.85 -1.00 9.20
C TRP A 520 4.22 -0.74 7.73
N THR A 521 4.37 0.53 7.32
CA THR A 521 4.82 0.90 5.97
C THR A 521 6.33 0.88 5.84
N GLU A 522 7.06 0.96 6.98
CA GLU A 522 8.51 1.04 7.02
C GLU A 522 9.18 -0.15 6.31
N GLY A 523 10.16 0.16 5.48
CA GLY A 523 11.06 -0.80 4.80
C GLY A 523 10.56 -1.31 3.47
N TRP A 524 9.25 -1.38 3.20
CA TRP A 524 8.72 -1.87 1.93
C TRP A 524 8.00 -0.81 1.09
N ALA A 525 7.31 0.16 1.72
CA ALA A 525 6.63 1.22 1.00
C ALA A 525 7.62 2.26 0.45
N ASN A 526 7.23 2.92 -0.66
CA ASN A 526 8.04 3.97 -1.27
C ASN A 526 7.17 5.22 -1.52
N PHE A 527 7.48 6.31 -0.84
CA PHE A 527 6.78 7.58 -0.98
C PHE A 527 7.50 8.58 -1.91
N ASP A 528 8.58 8.16 -2.55
CA ASP A 528 9.29 8.92 -3.59
C ASP A 528 9.71 8.04 -4.78
N PRO A 529 8.75 7.36 -5.44
CA PRO A 529 9.05 6.43 -6.53
C PRO A 529 9.60 7.13 -7.78
N ASN A 530 9.28 8.42 -7.98
CA ASN A 530 9.78 9.17 -9.14
C ASN A 530 11.30 9.38 -9.07
N ASN A 531 11.87 9.48 -7.87
CA ASN A 531 13.31 9.65 -7.66
C ASN A 531 14.04 8.34 -7.30
N THR A 532 13.34 7.19 -7.35
CA THR A 532 13.93 5.89 -7.08
C THR A 532 14.59 5.30 -8.34
N ASP A 533 15.76 4.71 -8.20
CA ASP A 533 16.43 3.96 -9.26
C ASP A 533 15.86 2.54 -9.34
N TYR A 534 15.38 2.15 -10.53
CA TYR A 534 14.82 0.84 -10.86
C TYR A 534 15.54 0.22 -12.07
#